data_30aaac7d007ede6ad46c1620594a1cfe
#
_entry.id   30aaac7d007ede6ad46c1620594a1cfe
#
_cell.length_a   1.000
_cell.length_b   1.000
_cell.length_c   1.000
_cell.angle_alpha   90.00
_cell.angle_beta   90.00
_cell.angle_gamma   90.00
#
_symmetry.space_group_name_H-M   'P 1'
#
loop_
_entity.id
_entity.type
_entity.pdbx_description
1 polymer ?
#
loop_
_entity_poly.entity_id
_entity_poly.type
_entity_poly.pdbx_seq_one_letter_code
_entity_poly.pdbx_strand_id
1 'polypeptide(L)'
;MKVDSKPVYLKLRDEIAAAILNGRFSEGDMLPSVRAFAAQQGANPLTVAKAYQLFQDDGLVEVKRGVGLFVANGAVARLRNAERENFLKNIWPGVVAQMQLAGIRPEELLELA
;
A
#
# COMPACT_ATOMS: atom_id res chain seq x y z
N MET A 1 4.87 22.37 -10.52
CA MET A 1 4.65 20.91 -10.45
C MET A 1 5.11 20.37 -9.10
N LYS A 2 4.24 19.61 -8.44
CA LYS A 2 4.59 19.03 -7.15
C LYS A 2 5.56 17.86 -7.35
N VAL A 3 6.72 17.95 -6.72
CA VAL A 3 7.65 16.80 -6.70
C VAL A 3 7.21 15.88 -5.58
N ASP A 4 7.03 14.61 -5.89
CA ASP A 4 6.71 13.61 -4.89
C ASP A 4 7.96 13.34 -4.06
N SER A 5 7.93 13.76 -2.78
CA SER A 5 9.05 13.61 -1.85
C SER A 5 9.01 12.30 -1.06
N LYS A 6 8.03 11.44 -1.32
CA LYS A 6 7.88 10.18 -0.60
C LYS A 6 9.07 9.26 -0.88
N PRO A 7 9.73 8.73 0.15
CA PRO A 7 10.85 7.81 -0.05
C PRO A 7 10.44 6.58 -0.87
N VAL A 8 11.39 6.06 -1.66
CA VAL A 8 11.13 4.92 -2.55
C VAL A 8 10.63 3.70 -1.78
N TYR A 9 11.20 3.41 -0.60
CA TYR A 9 10.77 2.25 0.17
C TYR A 9 9.31 2.34 0.62
N LEU A 10 8.79 3.55 0.85
CA LEU A 10 7.38 3.75 1.19
C LEU A 10 6.48 3.60 -0.04
N LYS A 11 6.96 3.99 -1.23
CA LYS A 11 6.24 3.74 -2.47
C LYS A 11 6.13 2.25 -2.76
N LEU A 12 7.21 1.52 -2.52
CA LEU A 12 7.21 0.06 -2.68
C LEU A 12 6.27 -0.61 -1.67
N ARG A 13 6.26 -0.11 -0.43
CA ARG A 13 5.32 -0.57 0.59
C ARG A 13 3.88 -0.40 0.12
N ASP A 14 3.57 0.77 -0.44
CA ASP A 14 2.21 1.05 -0.93
C ASP A 14 1.84 0.12 -2.09
N GLU A 15 2.78 -0.19 -2.98
CA GLU A 15 2.54 -1.13 -4.07
C GLU A 15 2.24 -2.54 -3.57
N ILE A 16 2.99 -3.01 -2.56
CA ILE A 16 2.75 -4.32 -1.95
C ILE A 16 1.39 -4.32 -1.26
N ALA A 17 1.07 -3.28 -0.50
CA ALA A 17 -0.22 -3.16 0.18
C ALA A 17 -1.37 -3.19 -0.83
N ALA A 18 -1.26 -2.46 -1.94
CA ALA A 18 -2.25 -2.47 -3.01
C ALA A 18 -2.41 -3.86 -3.62
N ALA A 19 -1.30 -4.58 -3.83
CA ALA A 19 -1.32 -5.93 -4.38
C ALA A 19 -2.01 -6.92 -3.44
N ILE A 20 -1.86 -6.75 -2.12
CA ILE A 20 -2.59 -7.56 -1.13
C ILE A 20 -4.07 -7.19 -1.16
N LEU A 21 -4.39 -5.90 -1.18
CA LEU A 21 -5.78 -5.44 -1.17
C LEU A 21 -6.56 -5.80 -2.44
N ASN A 22 -5.88 -5.83 -3.59
CA ASN A 22 -6.55 -6.17 -4.85
C ASN A 22 -6.57 -7.68 -5.14
N GLY A 23 -6.03 -8.51 -4.24
CA GLY A 23 -6.08 -9.96 -4.35
C GLY A 23 -4.93 -10.59 -5.13
N ARG A 24 -3.96 -9.80 -5.59
CA ARG A 24 -2.78 -10.36 -6.27
C ARG A 24 -1.99 -11.26 -5.32
N PHE A 25 -1.84 -10.84 -4.05
CA PHE A 25 -1.27 -11.65 -2.99
C PHE A 25 -2.33 -11.85 -1.92
N SER A 26 -2.92 -13.04 -1.89
CA SER A 26 -3.93 -13.40 -0.90
C SER A 26 -3.29 -13.79 0.43
N GLU A 27 -4.07 -13.78 1.50
CA GLU A 27 -3.59 -14.28 2.79
C GLU A 27 -3.13 -15.73 2.65
N GLY A 28 -1.94 -15.99 3.19
CA GLY A 28 -1.30 -17.31 3.06
C GLY A 28 -0.37 -17.42 1.86
N ASP A 29 -0.42 -16.50 0.91
CA ASP A 29 0.48 -16.53 -0.24
C ASP A 29 1.88 -16.09 0.15
N MET A 30 2.88 -16.65 -0.51
CA MET A 30 4.26 -16.23 -0.36
C MET A 30 4.52 -15.00 -1.21
N LEU A 31 5.11 -13.96 -0.62
CA LEU A 31 5.57 -12.81 -1.37
C LEU A 31 6.79 -13.17 -2.23
N PRO A 32 7.02 -12.46 -3.35
CA PRO A 32 8.26 -12.62 -4.09
C PRO A 32 9.47 -12.39 -3.18
N SER A 33 10.58 -13.05 -3.46
CA SER A 33 11.82 -12.79 -2.73
C SER A 33 12.23 -11.33 -2.93
N VAL A 34 13.04 -10.80 -2.01
CA VAL A 34 13.58 -9.44 -2.14
C VAL A 34 14.24 -9.24 -3.50
N ARG A 35 15.06 -10.21 -3.93
CA ARG A 35 15.74 -10.12 -5.23
C ARG A 35 14.78 -10.10 -6.42
N ALA A 36 13.79 -11.00 -6.38
CA ALA A 36 12.80 -11.08 -7.45
C ALA A 36 11.97 -9.80 -7.55
N PHE A 37 11.51 -9.29 -6.42
CA PHE A 37 10.71 -8.06 -6.40
C PHE A 37 11.55 -6.84 -6.83
N ALA A 38 12.80 -6.77 -6.37
CA ALA A 38 13.72 -5.70 -6.77
C ALA A 38 13.94 -5.71 -8.28
N ALA A 39 14.10 -6.89 -8.88
CA ALA A 39 14.26 -7.02 -10.33
C ALA A 39 13.00 -6.57 -11.07
N GLN A 40 11.82 -6.96 -10.59
CA GLN A 40 10.53 -6.59 -11.18
C GLN A 40 10.30 -5.07 -11.14
N GLN A 41 10.71 -4.43 -10.05
CA GLN A 41 10.47 -3.01 -9.83
C GLN A 41 11.60 -2.11 -10.29
N GLY A 42 12.71 -2.69 -10.73
CA GLY A 42 13.90 -1.90 -11.04
C GLY A 42 14.45 -1.16 -9.82
N ALA A 43 14.32 -1.76 -8.64
CA ALA A 43 14.68 -1.13 -7.37
C ALA A 43 15.89 -1.80 -6.74
N ASN A 44 16.53 -1.07 -5.81
CA ASN A 44 17.65 -1.61 -5.03
C ASN A 44 17.12 -2.66 -4.05
N PRO A 45 17.74 -3.85 -3.96
CA PRO A 45 17.32 -4.89 -3.02
C PRO A 45 17.27 -4.43 -1.55
N LEU A 46 18.17 -3.55 -1.13
CA LEU A 46 18.14 -3.03 0.25
C LEU A 46 16.90 -2.18 0.49
N THR A 47 16.46 -1.44 -0.52
CA THR A 47 15.23 -0.63 -0.44
C THR A 47 14.00 -1.53 -0.35
N VAL A 48 13.97 -2.61 -1.13
CA VAL A 48 12.89 -3.61 -1.06
C VAL A 48 12.88 -4.28 0.32
N ALA A 49 14.06 -4.67 0.82
CA ALA A 49 14.17 -5.29 2.15
C ALA A 49 13.61 -4.37 3.24
N LYS A 50 13.85 -3.06 3.13
CA LYS A 50 13.31 -2.08 4.07
C LYS A 50 11.78 -2.01 4.00
N ALA A 51 11.22 -2.04 2.81
CA ALA A 51 9.76 -2.08 2.63
C ALA A 51 9.17 -3.35 3.23
N TYR A 52 9.78 -4.50 2.98
CA TYR A 52 9.34 -5.78 3.53
C TYR A 52 9.42 -5.78 5.06
N GLN A 53 10.46 -5.14 5.62
CA GLN A 53 10.62 -5.06 7.08
C GLN A 53 9.45 -4.32 7.73
N LEU A 54 8.91 -3.29 7.08
CA LEU A 54 7.73 -2.60 7.60
C LEU A 54 6.53 -3.54 7.75
N PHE A 55 6.32 -4.43 6.78
CA PHE A 55 5.24 -5.42 6.88
C PHE A 55 5.49 -6.43 7.99
N GLN A 56 6.74 -6.83 8.18
CA GLN A 56 7.11 -7.73 9.29
C GLN A 56 6.85 -7.06 10.64
N ASP A 57 7.29 -5.82 10.79
CA ASP A 57 7.12 -5.06 12.04
C ASP A 57 5.65 -4.88 12.41
N ASP A 58 4.80 -4.70 11.41
CA ASP A 58 3.35 -4.54 11.60
C ASP A 58 2.60 -5.87 11.71
N GLY A 59 3.29 -6.99 11.57
CA GLY A 59 2.64 -8.31 11.64
C GLY A 59 1.75 -8.63 10.45
N LEU A 60 1.95 -7.96 9.31
CA LEU A 60 1.16 -8.19 8.10
C LEU A 60 1.72 -9.35 7.27
N VAL A 61 2.94 -9.74 7.52
CA VAL A 61 3.56 -10.93 6.92
C VAL A 61 4.22 -11.75 8.00
N GLU A 62 4.32 -13.05 7.75
CA GLU A 62 4.98 -14.01 8.62
C GLU A 62 6.22 -14.55 7.94
N VAL A 63 7.33 -14.63 8.68
CA VAL A 63 8.57 -15.23 8.20
C VAL A 63 8.49 -16.73 8.46
N LYS A 64 8.67 -17.53 7.41
CA LYS A 64 8.91 -18.97 7.55
C LYS A 64 10.37 -19.21 7.20
N ARG A 65 11.16 -19.45 8.22
CA ARG A 65 12.63 -19.55 8.09
C ARG A 65 13.01 -20.58 7.03
N GLY A 66 13.89 -20.17 6.12
CA GLY A 66 14.34 -21.02 5.03
C GLY A 66 13.36 -21.16 3.88
N VAL A 67 12.17 -20.57 3.97
CA VAL A 67 11.13 -20.63 2.93
C VAL A 67 10.82 -19.26 2.36
N GLY A 68 10.43 -18.30 3.21
CA GLY A 68 10.12 -16.95 2.72
C GLY A 68 9.15 -16.20 3.62
N LEU A 69 8.59 -15.14 3.06
CA LEU A 69 7.60 -14.28 3.72
C LEU A 69 6.22 -14.59 3.16
N PHE A 70 5.25 -14.76 4.05
CA PHE A 70 3.88 -15.10 3.70
C PHE A 70 2.92 -14.05 4.22
N VAL A 71 1.90 -13.71 3.44
CA VAL A 71 0.88 -12.76 3.87
C VAL A 71 0.12 -13.36 5.06
N ALA A 72 0.07 -12.63 6.16
CA ALA A 72 -0.54 -13.10 7.40
C ALA A 72 -2.06 -13.13 7.30
N ASN A 73 -2.69 -14.01 8.08
CA ASN A 73 -4.14 -14.01 8.24
C ASN A 73 -4.58 -12.68 8.86
N GLY A 74 -5.63 -12.08 8.31
CA GLY A 74 -6.15 -10.81 8.77
C GLY A 74 -5.45 -9.59 8.16
N ALA A 75 -4.42 -9.78 7.34
CA ALA A 75 -3.68 -8.67 6.74
C ALA A 75 -4.59 -7.80 5.85
N VAL A 76 -5.48 -8.40 5.07
CA VAL A 76 -6.37 -7.65 4.18
C VAL A 76 -7.26 -6.70 4.96
N ALA A 77 -7.91 -7.18 6.03
CA ALA A 77 -8.80 -6.36 6.85
C ALA A 77 -8.03 -5.23 7.53
N ARG A 78 -6.83 -5.51 8.04
CA ARG A 78 -6.00 -4.49 8.70
C ARG A 78 -5.52 -3.42 7.73
N LEU A 79 -5.07 -3.83 6.54
CA LEU A 79 -4.62 -2.90 5.50
C LEU A 79 -5.78 -2.04 4.99
N ARG A 80 -6.95 -2.66 4.77
CA ARG A 80 -8.12 -1.93 4.32
C ARG A 80 -8.57 -0.88 5.35
N ASN A 81 -8.55 -1.26 6.61
CA ASN A 81 -8.90 -0.34 7.69
C ASN A 81 -7.94 0.83 7.79
N ALA A 82 -6.64 0.56 7.67
CA ALA A 82 -5.61 1.60 7.68
C ALA A 82 -5.76 2.54 6.48
N GLU A 83 -6.05 2.00 5.30
CA GLU A 83 -6.27 2.77 4.08
C GLU A 83 -7.50 3.67 4.20
N ARG A 84 -8.58 3.11 4.76
CA ARG A 84 -9.80 3.85 5.04
C ARG A 84 -9.55 5.02 5.97
N GLU A 85 -8.85 4.78 7.08
CA GLU A 85 -8.54 5.84 8.05
C GLU A 85 -7.65 6.92 7.44
N ASN A 86 -6.64 6.53 6.70
CA ASN A 86 -5.75 7.49 6.03
C ASN A 86 -6.54 8.36 5.05
N PHE A 87 -7.42 7.76 4.27
CA PHE A 87 -8.24 8.51 3.32
C PHE A 87 -9.12 9.53 4.05
N LEU A 88 -9.87 9.07 5.06
CA LEU A 88 -10.82 9.93 5.75
C LEU A 88 -10.16 11.06 6.54
N LYS A 89 -9.00 10.81 7.13
CA LYS A 89 -8.31 11.79 7.97
C LYS A 89 -7.38 12.72 7.19
N ASN A 90 -6.68 12.17 6.20
CA ASN A 90 -5.56 12.89 5.58
C ASN A 90 -5.82 13.29 4.12
N ILE A 91 -6.73 12.65 3.43
CA ILE A 91 -6.97 12.89 2.00
C ILE A 91 -8.31 13.61 1.79
N TRP A 92 -9.39 13.07 2.35
CA TRP A 92 -10.74 13.56 2.13
C TRP A 92 -10.93 15.04 2.50
N PRO A 93 -10.40 15.57 3.64
CA PRO A 93 -10.56 16.99 3.94
C PRO A 93 -10.00 17.90 2.85
N GLY A 94 -8.88 17.53 2.24
CA GLY A 94 -8.31 18.29 1.12
C GLY A 94 -9.16 18.19 -0.15
N VAL A 95 -9.74 17.02 -0.40
CA VAL A 95 -10.66 16.82 -1.52
C VAL A 95 -11.91 17.68 -1.34
N VAL A 96 -12.48 17.71 -0.14
CA VAL A 96 -13.64 18.55 0.17
C VAL A 96 -13.31 20.03 -0.09
N ALA A 97 -12.15 20.49 0.36
CA ALA A 97 -11.73 21.87 0.13
C ALA A 97 -11.63 22.19 -1.37
N GLN A 98 -11.07 21.28 -2.15
CA GLN A 98 -10.96 21.46 -3.61
C GLN A 98 -12.34 21.46 -4.28
N MET A 99 -13.24 20.59 -3.83
CA MET A 99 -14.60 20.54 -4.34
C MET A 99 -15.33 21.86 -4.11
N GLN A 100 -15.17 22.44 -2.91
CA GLN A 100 -15.78 23.73 -2.57
C GLN A 100 -15.25 24.85 -3.48
N LEU A 101 -13.93 24.86 -3.71
CA LEU A 101 -13.33 25.86 -4.60
C LEU A 101 -13.82 25.73 -6.04
N ALA A 102 -14.02 24.52 -6.50
CA ALA A 102 -14.45 24.23 -7.87
C ALA A 102 -15.98 24.25 -8.04
N GLY A 103 -16.73 24.40 -6.96
CA GLY A 103 -18.19 24.36 -7.02
C GLY A 103 -18.75 22.98 -7.35
N ILE A 104 -18.02 21.92 -7.00
CA ILE A 104 -18.44 20.56 -7.28
C ILE A 104 -19.25 19.98 -6.11
N ARG A 105 -20.38 19.37 -6.41
CA ARG A 105 -21.19 18.68 -5.40
C ARG A 105 -20.83 17.19 -5.38
N PRO A 106 -20.88 16.55 -4.20
CA PRO A 106 -20.54 15.12 -4.10
C PRO A 106 -21.33 14.23 -5.05
N GLU A 107 -22.61 14.57 -5.29
CA GLU A 107 -23.48 13.81 -6.18
C GLU A 107 -22.95 13.75 -7.61
N GLU A 108 -22.33 14.85 -8.07
CA GLU A 108 -21.73 14.90 -9.41
C GLU A 108 -20.61 13.88 -9.56
N LEU A 109 -19.82 13.69 -8.51
CA LEU A 109 -18.71 12.76 -8.53
C LEU A 109 -19.17 11.31 -8.62
N LEU A 110 -20.26 10.98 -7.94
CA LEU A 110 -20.81 9.62 -8.00
C LEU A 110 -21.28 9.27 -9.40
N GLU A 111 -21.81 10.24 -10.14
CA GLU A 111 -22.27 10.05 -11.52
C GLU A 111 -21.09 9.82 -12.48
N LEU A 112 -19.90 10.35 -12.14
CA LEU A 112 -18.70 10.21 -12.97
C LEU A 112 -17.90 8.95 -12.66
N ALA A 113 -18.17 8.28 -11.56
CA ALA A 113 -17.41 7.10 -11.13
C ALA A 113 -17.68 5.87 -11.98
#